data_58096174d490783bc8acc429b400e7e0
#
_entry.id   58096174d490783bc8acc429b400e7e0
#
_cell.length_a   1.000
_cell.length_b   1.000
_cell.length_c   1.000
_cell.angle_alpha   90.00
_cell.angle_beta   90.00
_cell.angle_gamma   90.00
#
_symmetry.space_group_name_H-M   'P 1'
#
loop_
_entity.id
_entity.type
_entity.pdbx_description
1 polymer ?
#
loop_
_entity_poly.entity_id
_entity_poly.type
_entity_poly.pdbx_seq_one_letter_code
_entity_poly.pdbx_strand_id
1 'polypeptide(L)'
;MSSNMVTPNEINYDNITTTDKITLGSGASFVNLKYNDQMCLLKLPKTTCFGVDTFEDPKTSEKKSTMTIQFKKEQIENDKNVKDAVEGLQEFEKYIKKWAKENSQELFKKKSVSTDFIDAIFNPILKPSKNKDTEEPDDRYNTMKLKLKPSKKDDTKFDCGAFTSSKEKMNITKDNVSELIKKWSQVKVVISPNIWIISGKIGVSWNLWQVKYWEPEGGVVI
;
A
#
# COMPACT_ATOMS: atom_id res chain seq x y z
N MET A 1 16.53 20.10 -0.74
CA MET A 1 15.99 19.08 0.21
C MET A 1 16.08 17.74 -0.49
N SER A 2 16.97 16.86 -0.04
CA SER A 2 17.06 15.49 -0.55
C SER A 2 15.74 14.80 -0.25
N SER A 3 15.00 14.39 -1.27
CA SER A 3 13.72 13.69 -1.06
C SER A 3 14.04 12.27 -0.57
N ASN A 4 13.60 11.93 0.64
CA ASN A 4 13.69 10.55 1.16
C ASN A 4 12.73 9.57 0.44
N MET A 5 12.35 9.91 -0.77
CA MET A 5 11.53 9.05 -1.62
C MET A 5 12.43 8.16 -2.46
N VAL A 6 12.34 6.87 -2.25
CA VAL A 6 13.10 5.85 -3.00
C VAL A 6 12.15 4.96 -3.78
N THR A 7 12.62 4.31 -4.83
CA THR A 7 11.89 3.21 -5.47
C THR A 7 12.09 1.92 -4.68
N PRO A 8 11.15 0.95 -4.71
CA PRO A 8 11.26 -0.27 -3.90
C PRO A 8 12.56 -1.04 -4.10
N ASN A 9 13.10 -1.08 -5.31
CA ASN A 9 14.35 -1.76 -5.64
C ASN A 9 15.63 -0.99 -5.23
N GLU A 10 15.49 0.29 -4.83
CA GLU A 10 16.63 1.12 -4.38
C GLU A 10 16.72 1.21 -2.84
N ILE A 11 15.86 0.49 -2.12
CA ILE A 11 15.87 0.52 -0.65
C ILE A 11 17.17 -0.09 -0.12
N ASN A 12 17.91 0.69 0.65
CA ASN A 12 18.95 0.14 1.52
C ASN A 12 18.30 -0.19 2.87
N TYR A 13 18.15 -1.48 3.17
CA TYR A 13 17.47 -1.97 4.37
C TYR A 13 18.19 -1.61 5.67
N ASP A 14 19.50 -1.35 5.64
CA ASP A 14 20.28 -0.90 6.81
C ASP A 14 19.84 0.50 7.27
N ASN A 15 19.21 1.27 6.39
CA ASN A 15 18.68 2.59 6.69
C ASN A 15 17.24 2.58 7.19
N ILE A 16 16.62 1.39 7.31
CA ILE A 16 15.27 1.27 7.86
C ILE A 16 15.35 1.12 9.37
N THR A 17 14.62 1.99 10.06
CA THR A 17 14.37 1.90 11.50
C THR A 17 12.86 1.80 11.77
N THR A 18 12.51 1.30 12.95
CA THR A 18 11.12 1.15 13.37
C THR A 18 10.85 2.04 14.60
N THR A 19 9.61 2.51 14.72
CA THR A 19 9.17 3.12 15.99
C THR A 19 8.78 2.03 16.99
N ASP A 20 8.60 2.43 18.24
CA ASP A 20 7.97 1.55 19.23
C ASP A 20 6.60 1.07 18.75
N LYS A 21 6.23 -0.13 19.18
CA LYS A 21 4.93 -0.71 18.89
C LYS A 21 3.83 0.06 19.62
N ILE A 22 2.87 0.59 18.86
CA ILE A 22 1.67 1.24 19.37
C ILE A 22 0.55 0.22 19.40
N THR A 23 -0.02 -0.05 20.57
CA THR A 23 -1.17 -0.97 20.73
C THR A 23 -2.43 -0.16 21.01
N LEU A 24 -3.48 -0.43 20.24
CA LEU A 24 -4.79 0.18 20.40
C LEU A 24 -5.64 -0.62 21.41
N GLY A 25 -6.67 0.01 21.96
CA GLY A 25 -7.62 -0.64 22.88
C GLY A 25 -8.34 -1.88 22.30
N SER A 26 -8.41 -2.01 20.98
CA SER A 26 -8.91 -3.19 20.26
C SER A 26 -7.94 -4.37 20.23
N GLY A 27 -6.72 -4.21 20.76
CA GLY A 27 -5.64 -5.20 20.68
C GLY A 27 -4.85 -5.18 19.35
N ALA A 28 -5.27 -4.38 18.38
CA ALA A 28 -4.49 -4.15 17.16
C ALA A 28 -3.23 -3.36 17.49
N SER A 29 -2.10 -3.72 16.88
CA SER A 29 -0.84 -3.02 17.07
C SER A 29 -0.28 -2.54 15.73
N PHE A 30 0.48 -1.44 15.79
CA PHE A 30 1.13 -0.83 14.63
C PHE A 30 2.56 -0.46 14.94
N VAL A 31 3.43 -0.58 13.92
CA VAL A 31 4.80 -0.12 13.95
C VAL A 31 5.04 0.72 12.70
N ASN A 32 5.48 1.97 12.88
CA ASN A 32 5.83 2.81 11.74
C ASN A 32 7.25 2.54 11.28
N LEU A 33 7.46 2.61 9.99
CA LEU A 33 8.79 2.48 9.37
C LEU A 33 9.35 3.87 9.06
N LYS A 34 10.62 4.05 9.37
CA LYS A 34 11.42 5.21 8.98
C LYS A 34 12.50 4.78 8.00
N TYR A 35 12.87 5.67 7.13
CA TYR A 35 14.01 5.53 6.23
C TYR A 35 14.90 6.76 6.39
N ASN A 36 16.18 6.57 6.76
CA ASN A 36 17.08 7.64 7.17
C ASN A 36 16.45 8.56 8.24
N ASP A 37 15.87 7.95 9.30
CA ASP A 37 15.19 8.62 10.42
C ASP A 37 13.98 9.50 10.06
N GLN A 38 13.55 9.48 8.82
CA GLN A 38 12.34 10.17 8.34
C GLN A 38 11.26 9.17 7.92
N MET A 39 10.07 9.68 7.60
CA MET A 39 9.00 8.84 7.09
C MET A 39 9.46 8.05 5.87
N CYS A 40 9.29 6.74 5.90
CA CYS A 40 9.57 5.88 4.75
C CYS A 40 8.56 6.17 3.63
N LEU A 41 9.04 6.66 2.49
CA LEU A 41 8.23 6.98 1.32
C LEU A 41 8.74 6.21 0.11
N LEU A 42 7.87 5.40 -0.48
CA LEU A 42 8.17 4.62 -1.68
C LEU A 42 7.44 5.20 -2.89
N LYS A 43 8.19 5.42 -3.95
CA LYS A 43 7.68 5.90 -5.23
C LYS A 43 7.49 4.72 -6.17
N LEU A 44 6.24 4.47 -6.59
CA LEU A 44 5.92 3.42 -7.55
C LEU A 44 5.89 3.96 -8.99
N PRO A 45 6.17 3.13 -9.99
CA PRO A 45 6.04 3.49 -11.40
C PRO A 45 4.59 3.76 -11.80
N LYS A 46 4.40 4.21 -13.03
CA LYS A 46 3.07 4.37 -13.61
C LYS A 46 2.41 3.00 -13.74
N THR A 47 1.21 2.85 -13.20
CA THR A 47 0.47 1.58 -13.18
C THR A 47 -1.03 1.82 -13.28
N THR A 48 -1.80 0.77 -13.52
CA THR A 48 -3.26 0.85 -13.65
C THR A 48 -3.93 0.93 -12.27
N CYS A 49 -4.98 1.73 -12.18
CA CYS A 49 -5.83 1.88 -11.00
C CYS A 49 -7.21 1.27 -11.24
N PHE A 50 -7.74 0.51 -10.29
CA PHE A 50 -9.13 0.04 -10.28
C PHE A 50 -10.12 1.07 -9.72
N GLY A 51 -9.66 2.29 -9.45
CA GLY A 51 -10.44 3.34 -8.83
C GLY A 51 -10.30 3.35 -7.31
N VAL A 52 -11.19 4.11 -6.68
CA VAL A 52 -11.29 4.23 -5.22
C VAL A 52 -12.61 3.64 -4.77
N ASP A 53 -12.54 2.68 -3.87
CA ASP A 53 -13.68 2.10 -3.18
C ASP A 53 -13.82 2.72 -1.79
N THR A 54 -15.04 3.12 -1.41
CA THR A 54 -15.34 3.63 -0.07
C THR A 54 -16.26 2.64 0.63
N PHE A 55 -15.81 2.15 1.76
CA PHE A 55 -16.55 1.28 2.66
C PHE A 55 -16.98 2.09 3.89
N GLU A 56 -18.24 2.00 4.25
CA GLU A 56 -18.77 2.54 5.49
C GLU A 56 -18.87 1.42 6.54
N ASP A 57 -18.19 1.60 7.67
CA ASP A 57 -18.23 0.64 8.75
C ASP A 57 -19.64 0.65 9.40
N PRO A 58 -20.39 -0.47 9.37
CA PRO A 58 -21.78 -0.50 9.84
C PRO A 58 -21.93 -0.24 11.34
N LYS A 59 -20.86 -0.35 12.12
CA LYS A 59 -20.90 -0.13 13.56
C LYS A 59 -20.53 1.29 13.97
N THR A 60 -19.63 1.91 13.22
CA THR A 60 -19.08 3.23 13.57
C THR A 60 -19.51 4.33 12.59
N SER A 61 -20.13 3.97 11.46
CA SER A 61 -20.41 4.85 10.31
C SER A 61 -19.15 5.55 9.74
N GLU A 62 -17.96 5.04 10.12
CA GLU A 62 -16.70 5.57 9.61
C GLU A 62 -16.48 5.16 8.16
N LYS A 63 -16.33 6.13 7.28
CA LYS A 63 -16.02 5.89 5.87
C LYS A 63 -14.52 5.67 5.68
N LYS A 64 -14.13 4.52 5.15
CA LYS A 64 -12.76 4.13 4.83
C LYS A 64 -12.60 4.02 3.32
N SER A 65 -11.73 4.83 2.74
CA SER A 65 -11.48 4.82 1.30
C SER A 65 -10.16 4.12 0.98
N THR A 66 -10.19 3.27 -0.03
CA THR A 66 -9.01 2.54 -0.51
C THR A 66 -8.92 2.62 -2.03
N MET A 67 -7.74 2.90 -2.54
CA MET A 67 -7.40 2.81 -3.96
C MET A 67 -6.72 1.46 -4.22
N THR A 68 -7.16 0.74 -5.23
CA THR A 68 -6.51 -0.50 -5.65
C THR A 68 -5.71 -0.25 -6.92
N ILE A 69 -4.41 -0.51 -6.87
CA ILE A 69 -3.53 -0.51 -8.04
C ILE A 69 -3.21 -1.93 -8.46
N GLN A 70 -2.90 -2.12 -9.76
CA GLN A 70 -2.53 -3.42 -10.30
C GLN A 70 -1.23 -3.34 -11.10
N PHE A 71 -0.46 -4.42 -11.02
CA PHE A 71 0.71 -4.69 -11.84
C PHE A 71 0.36 -5.83 -12.79
N LYS A 72 0.07 -5.51 -14.06
CA LYS A 72 -0.26 -6.52 -15.08
C LYS A 72 0.97 -7.32 -15.44
N LYS A 73 0.81 -8.61 -15.71
CA LYS A 73 1.89 -9.50 -16.16
C LYS A 73 2.63 -8.92 -17.36
N GLU A 74 1.89 -8.49 -18.37
CA GLU A 74 2.43 -7.85 -19.56
C GLU A 74 3.28 -6.60 -19.24
N GLN A 75 2.85 -5.77 -18.27
CA GLN A 75 3.62 -4.61 -17.84
C GLN A 75 4.92 -5.01 -17.12
N ILE A 76 4.86 -6.06 -16.29
CA ILE A 76 6.04 -6.59 -15.59
C ILE A 76 7.08 -7.11 -16.59
N GLU A 77 6.62 -7.75 -17.66
CA GLU A 77 7.49 -8.30 -18.70
C GLU A 77 8.11 -7.23 -19.62
N ASN A 78 7.38 -6.15 -19.91
CA ASN A 78 7.77 -5.17 -20.94
C ASN A 78 8.25 -3.82 -20.37
N ASP A 79 8.00 -3.50 -19.10
CA ASP A 79 8.47 -2.26 -18.45
C ASP A 79 9.41 -2.58 -17.30
N LYS A 80 10.69 -2.29 -17.51
CA LYS A 80 11.74 -2.50 -16.50
C LYS A 80 11.42 -1.81 -15.17
N ASN A 81 10.83 -0.62 -15.17
CA ASN A 81 10.53 0.09 -13.92
C ASN A 81 9.42 -0.62 -13.13
N VAL A 82 8.43 -1.20 -13.84
CA VAL A 82 7.36 -1.97 -13.20
C VAL A 82 7.91 -3.28 -12.66
N LYS A 83 8.75 -3.97 -13.42
CA LYS A 83 9.45 -5.18 -12.98
C LYS A 83 10.27 -4.92 -11.72
N ASP A 84 11.16 -3.94 -11.77
CA ASP A 84 12.04 -3.54 -10.66
C ASP A 84 11.22 -3.19 -9.40
N ALA A 85 10.07 -2.51 -9.57
CA ALA A 85 9.21 -2.16 -8.44
C ALA A 85 8.53 -3.40 -7.81
N VAL A 86 8.06 -4.34 -8.63
CA VAL A 86 7.45 -5.59 -8.15
C VAL A 86 8.48 -6.44 -7.41
N GLU A 87 9.66 -6.63 -7.99
CA GLU A 87 10.77 -7.35 -7.36
C GLU A 87 11.19 -6.68 -6.04
N GLY A 88 11.32 -5.34 -6.03
CA GLY A 88 11.64 -4.58 -4.83
C GLY A 88 10.57 -4.70 -3.73
N LEU A 89 9.27 -4.75 -4.08
CA LEU A 89 8.20 -5.00 -3.12
C LEU A 89 8.23 -6.43 -2.55
N GLN A 90 8.64 -7.41 -3.34
CA GLN A 90 8.84 -8.79 -2.88
C GLN A 90 10.04 -8.89 -1.92
N GLU A 91 11.15 -8.22 -2.22
CA GLU A 91 12.30 -8.14 -1.30
C GLU A 91 11.92 -7.39 -0.01
N PHE A 92 11.11 -6.34 -0.11
CA PHE A 92 10.60 -5.64 1.06
C PHE A 92 9.72 -6.56 1.93
N GLU A 93 8.90 -7.42 1.32
CA GLU A 93 8.14 -8.44 2.04
C GLU A 93 9.07 -9.40 2.81
N LYS A 94 10.12 -9.91 2.17
CA LYS A 94 11.11 -10.78 2.81
C LYS A 94 11.79 -10.08 3.99
N TYR A 95 12.15 -8.81 3.82
CA TYR A 95 12.72 -8.00 4.90
C TYR A 95 11.77 -7.90 6.10
N ILE A 96 10.50 -7.57 5.88
CA ILE A 96 9.51 -7.46 6.97
C ILE A 96 9.28 -8.81 7.67
N LYS A 97 9.25 -9.91 6.93
CA LYS A 97 9.13 -11.26 7.50
C LYS A 97 10.34 -11.60 8.39
N LYS A 98 11.56 -11.29 7.95
CA LYS A 98 12.78 -11.45 8.74
C LYS A 98 12.74 -10.59 9.98
N TRP A 99 12.41 -9.30 9.85
CA TRP A 99 12.26 -8.37 10.97
C TRP A 99 11.22 -8.90 11.99
N ALA A 100 10.08 -9.38 11.54
CA ALA A 100 9.05 -9.92 12.42
C ALA A 100 9.51 -11.17 13.19
N LYS A 101 10.32 -12.02 12.57
CA LYS A 101 10.93 -13.19 13.21
C LYS A 101 11.91 -12.77 14.31
N GLU A 102 12.77 -11.80 14.04
CA GLU A 102 13.77 -11.27 14.98
C GLU A 102 13.10 -10.56 16.17
N ASN A 103 11.95 -9.92 15.97
CA ASN A 103 11.19 -9.22 17.00
C ASN A 103 10.02 -10.04 17.58
N SER A 104 10.05 -11.37 17.45
CA SER A 104 8.94 -12.28 17.80
C SER A 104 8.51 -12.19 19.27
N GLN A 105 9.46 -11.93 20.20
CA GLN A 105 9.14 -11.77 21.62
C GLN A 105 8.27 -10.55 21.89
N GLU A 106 8.54 -9.45 21.22
CA GLU A 106 7.77 -8.22 21.36
C GLU A 106 6.42 -8.32 20.65
N LEU A 107 6.42 -8.85 19.43
CA LEU A 107 5.25 -8.88 18.55
C LEU A 107 4.24 -9.95 18.97
N PHE A 108 4.72 -11.15 19.28
CA PHE A 108 3.88 -12.34 19.47
C PHE A 108 3.99 -12.96 20.87
N LYS A 109 4.80 -12.40 21.76
CA LYS A 109 5.11 -12.96 23.08
C LYS A 109 5.73 -14.35 23.01
N LYS A 110 6.46 -14.64 21.93
CA LYS A 110 7.18 -15.90 21.67
C LYS A 110 8.68 -15.64 21.63
N LYS A 111 9.46 -16.38 22.40
CA LYS A 111 10.93 -16.23 22.47
C LYS A 111 11.60 -16.38 21.10
N SER A 112 11.09 -17.29 20.28
CA SER A 112 11.49 -17.44 18.88
C SER A 112 10.36 -18.08 18.08
N VAL A 113 10.35 -17.86 16.77
CA VAL A 113 9.39 -18.43 15.83
C VAL A 113 10.11 -18.96 14.59
N SER A 114 9.54 -19.97 13.94
CA SER A 114 10.06 -20.49 12.68
C SER A 114 9.71 -19.55 11.51
N THR A 115 10.38 -19.73 10.38
CA THR A 115 10.02 -19.03 9.13
C THR A 115 8.61 -19.43 8.68
N ASP A 116 8.28 -20.72 8.73
CA ASP A 116 6.97 -21.25 8.37
C ASP A 116 5.83 -20.64 9.21
N PHE A 117 6.09 -20.38 10.51
CA PHE A 117 5.13 -19.68 11.35
C PHE A 117 4.87 -18.26 10.82
N ILE A 118 5.93 -17.50 10.49
CA ILE A 118 5.77 -16.15 9.94
C ILE A 118 5.05 -16.20 8.59
N ASP A 119 5.40 -17.12 7.70
CA ASP A 119 4.77 -17.27 6.39
C ASP A 119 3.26 -17.59 6.51
N ALA A 120 2.88 -18.42 7.47
CA ALA A 120 1.49 -18.78 7.71
C ALA A 120 0.61 -17.61 8.23
N ILE A 121 1.20 -16.67 8.95
CA ILE A 121 0.48 -15.52 9.53
C ILE A 121 0.64 -14.22 8.75
N PHE A 122 1.55 -14.18 7.78
CA PHE A 122 1.84 -12.98 7.01
C PHE A 122 0.80 -12.75 5.92
N ASN A 123 0.28 -11.53 5.85
CA ASN A 123 -0.60 -11.11 4.76
C ASN A 123 0.22 -10.54 3.60
N PRO A 124 0.27 -11.19 2.44
CA PRO A 124 1.14 -10.79 1.33
C PRO A 124 0.93 -9.34 0.89
N ILE A 125 2.02 -8.67 0.54
CA ILE A 125 2.01 -7.29 0.05
C ILE A 125 1.33 -7.21 -1.31
N LEU A 126 1.73 -8.09 -2.21
CA LEU A 126 1.13 -8.23 -3.53
C LEU A 126 0.17 -9.43 -3.53
N LYS A 127 -1.06 -9.19 -3.95
CA LYS A 127 -2.08 -10.25 -4.03
C LYS A 127 -2.33 -10.59 -5.49
N PRO A 128 -2.18 -11.87 -5.88
CA PRO A 128 -2.48 -12.29 -7.24
C PRO A 128 -3.96 -12.05 -7.55
N SER A 129 -4.27 -11.84 -8.82
CA SER A 129 -5.65 -11.91 -9.30
C SER A 129 -6.23 -13.29 -9.02
N LYS A 130 -7.54 -13.36 -8.98
CA LYS A 130 -8.25 -14.62 -8.84
C LYS A 130 -9.08 -14.90 -10.09
N ASN A 131 -9.15 -16.14 -10.48
CA ASN A 131 -10.11 -16.59 -11.46
C ASN A 131 -11.51 -16.39 -10.87
N LYS A 132 -12.43 -15.82 -11.65
CA LYS A 132 -13.79 -15.51 -11.17
C LYS A 132 -14.64 -16.76 -10.92
N ASP A 133 -14.35 -17.84 -11.64
CA ASP A 133 -15.16 -19.06 -11.62
C ASP A 133 -14.66 -20.06 -10.57
N THR A 134 -13.33 -20.14 -10.38
CA THR A 134 -12.71 -21.12 -9.48
C THR A 134 -12.24 -20.50 -8.16
N GLU A 135 -12.20 -19.17 -8.06
CA GLU A 135 -11.59 -18.39 -6.97
C GLU A 135 -10.10 -18.69 -6.71
N GLU A 136 -9.48 -19.51 -7.56
CA GLU A 136 -8.06 -19.81 -7.47
C GLU A 136 -7.21 -18.61 -7.90
N PRO A 137 -6.02 -18.44 -7.31
CA PRO A 137 -5.07 -17.45 -7.76
C PRO A 137 -4.69 -17.67 -9.21
N ASP A 138 -4.62 -16.61 -10.00
CA ASP A 138 -4.08 -16.60 -11.35
C ASP A 138 -2.94 -15.56 -11.45
N ASP A 139 -2.19 -15.60 -12.54
CA ASP A 139 -1.01 -14.76 -12.74
C ASP A 139 -1.23 -13.56 -13.67
N ARG A 140 -2.48 -13.24 -14.04
CA ARG A 140 -2.79 -12.14 -14.96
C ARG A 140 -2.29 -10.80 -14.45
N TYR A 141 -2.43 -10.56 -13.14
CA TYR A 141 -1.94 -9.36 -12.47
C TYR A 141 -1.83 -9.55 -10.97
N ASN A 142 -1.00 -8.73 -10.34
CA ASN A 142 -0.96 -8.57 -8.89
C ASN A 142 -1.65 -7.26 -8.49
N THR A 143 -2.28 -7.24 -7.33
CA THR A 143 -2.95 -6.06 -6.77
C THR A 143 -2.33 -5.61 -5.46
N MET A 144 -2.44 -4.31 -5.21
CA MET A 144 -2.04 -3.68 -3.96
C MET A 144 -3.09 -2.64 -3.56
N LYS A 145 -3.53 -2.68 -2.29
CA LYS A 145 -4.49 -1.73 -1.74
C LYS A 145 -3.79 -0.61 -0.99
N LEU A 146 -4.14 0.64 -1.33
CA LEU A 146 -3.61 1.86 -0.75
C LEU A 146 -4.70 2.56 0.06
N LYS A 147 -4.46 2.84 1.33
CA LYS A 147 -5.40 3.54 2.20
C LYS A 147 -5.32 5.05 1.97
N LEU A 148 -6.46 5.69 1.80
CA LEU A 148 -6.59 7.14 1.83
C LEU A 148 -6.92 7.55 3.26
N LYS A 149 -5.95 8.13 3.96
CA LYS A 149 -6.16 8.58 5.34
C LYS A 149 -6.99 9.86 5.36
N PRO A 150 -8.05 9.96 6.20
CA PRO A 150 -8.72 11.22 6.46
C PRO A 150 -7.74 12.26 6.98
N SER A 151 -7.93 13.51 6.59
CA SER A 151 -7.14 14.61 7.12
C SER A 151 -7.54 14.89 8.58
N LYS A 152 -6.55 15.13 9.42
CA LYS A 152 -6.78 15.54 10.83
C LYS A 152 -7.31 16.97 10.97
N LYS A 153 -7.14 17.81 9.93
CA LYS A 153 -7.54 19.22 9.94
C LYS A 153 -8.93 19.44 9.34
N ASP A 154 -9.35 18.56 8.43
CA ASP A 154 -10.59 18.65 7.69
C ASP A 154 -11.03 17.23 7.36
N ASP A 155 -12.00 16.73 8.10
CA ASP A 155 -12.46 15.33 8.00
C ASP A 155 -13.15 15.01 6.68
N THR A 156 -13.50 16.00 5.88
CA THR A 156 -14.05 15.82 4.53
C THR A 156 -12.98 15.49 3.50
N LYS A 157 -11.70 15.75 3.81
CA LYS A 157 -10.54 15.59 2.93
C LYS A 157 -9.65 14.43 3.31
N PHE A 158 -8.74 14.10 2.40
CA PHE A 158 -7.68 13.13 2.65
C PHE A 158 -6.33 13.82 2.91
N ASP A 159 -5.50 13.16 3.73
CA ASP A 159 -4.14 13.59 4.04
C ASP A 159 -3.15 13.10 2.96
N CYS A 160 -3.48 13.36 1.70
CA CYS A 160 -2.64 13.02 0.56
C CYS A 160 -2.72 14.09 -0.53
N GLY A 161 -1.62 14.25 -1.28
CA GLY A 161 -1.57 15.12 -2.45
C GLY A 161 -2.12 14.42 -3.69
N ALA A 162 -3.05 15.04 -4.40
CA ALA A 162 -3.53 14.53 -5.68
C ALA A 162 -3.28 15.55 -6.80
N PHE A 163 -2.82 15.07 -7.96
CA PHE A 163 -2.42 15.91 -9.08
C PHE A 163 -2.86 15.29 -10.40
N THR A 164 -3.23 16.14 -11.35
CA THR A 164 -3.47 15.75 -12.74
C THR A 164 -2.16 15.36 -13.44
N SER A 165 -2.27 14.86 -14.67
CA SER A 165 -1.12 14.61 -15.55
C SER A 165 -0.33 15.88 -15.87
N SER A 166 -0.96 17.05 -15.90
CA SER A 166 -0.34 18.38 -16.06
C SER A 166 0.26 18.93 -14.76
N LYS A 167 0.22 18.19 -13.64
CA LYS A 167 0.69 18.57 -12.29
C LYS A 167 -0.20 19.61 -11.58
N GLU A 168 -1.41 19.85 -12.06
CA GLU A 168 -2.36 20.69 -11.37
C GLU A 168 -2.92 19.95 -10.15
N LYS A 169 -3.07 20.66 -9.04
CA LYS A 169 -3.56 20.09 -7.80
C LYS A 169 -5.05 19.76 -7.92
N MET A 170 -5.41 18.53 -7.60
CA MET A 170 -6.79 18.07 -7.51
C MET A 170 -7.30 18.19 -6.07
N ASN A 171 -8.50 18.72 -5.89
CA ASN A 171 -9.14 18.75 -4.57
C ASN A 171 -10.01 17.50 -4.40
N ILE A 172 -9.39 16.43 -3.90
CA ILE A 172 -10.09 15.16 -3.60
C ILE A 172 -10.67 15.20 -2.19
N THR A 173 -11.94 14.80 -2.09
CA THR A 173 -12.69 14.69 -0.84
C THR A 173 -13.30 13.31 -0.70
N LYS A 174 -13.84 12.98 0.47
CA LYS A 174 -14.55 11.71 0.70
C LYS A 174 -15.74 11.51 -0.25
N ASP A 175 -16.34 12.60 -0.71
CA ASP A 175 -17.55 12.54 -1.56
C ASP A 175 -17.22 12.44 -3.05
N ASN A 176 -16.09 13.03 -3.51
CA ASN A 176 -15.79 13.12 -4.95
C ASN A 176 -14.64 12.21 -5.43
N VAL A 177 -13.90 11.56 -4.53
CA VAL A 177 -12.68 10.83 -4.88
C VAL A 177 -12.94 9.67 -5.86
N SER A 178 -14.07 8.98 -5.71
CA SER A 178 -14.43 7.85 -6.60
C SER A 178 -14.80 8.31 -8.01
N GLU A 179 -15.29 9.54 -8.15
CA GLU A 179 -15.61 10.15 -9.44
C GLU A 179 -14.37 10.73 -10.12
N LEU A 180 -13.46 11.32 -9.33
CA LEU A 180 -12.24 11.95 -9.84
C LEU A 180 -11.16 10.94 -10.18
N ILE A 181 -11.02 9.84 -9.41
CA ILE A 181 -10.08 8.77 -9.68
C ILE A 181 -10.84 7.56 -10.23
N LYS A 182 -11.06 7.59 -11.53
CA LYS A 182 -11.89 6.59 -12.24
C LYS A 182 -11.17 5.23 -12.32
N LYS A 183 -11.97 4.17 -12.46
CA LYS A 183 -11.46 2.82 -12.79
C LYS A 183 -10.71 2.85 -14.12
N TRP A 184 -9.69 2.00 -14.21
CA TRP A 184 -8.85 1.82 -15.40
C TRP A 184 -7.97 3.02 -15.75
N SER A 185 -7.93 4.03 -14.92
CA SER A 185 -7.00 5.13 -15.05
C SER A 185 -5.55 4.68 -14.81
N GLN A 186 -4.61 5.49 -15.26
CA GLN A 186 -3.21 5.32 -14.95
C GLN A 186 -2.83 6.21 -13.77
N VAL A 187 -2.06 5.68 -12.84
CA VAL A 187 -1.59 6.45 -11.68
C VAL A 187 -0.10 6.24 -11.43
N LYS A 188 0.54 7.27 -10.89
CA LYS A 188 1.86 7.17 -10.28
C LYS A 188 1.71 7.61 -8.83
N VAL A 189 2.15 6.78 -7.90
CA VAL A 189 1.88 7.00 -6.48
C VAL A 189 3.15 7.08 -5.65
N VAL A 190 3.08 7.86 -4.57
CA VAL A 190 3.99 7.78 -3.43
C VAL A 190 3.22 7.23 -2.25
N ILE A 191 3.78 6.24 -1.60
CA ILE A 191 3.13 5.48 -0.53
C ILE A 191 4.02 5.39 0.70
N SER A 192 3.41 5.23 1.87
CA SER A 192 4.11 5.02 3.14
C SER A 192 3.68 3.70 3.78
N PRO A 193 4.62 2.80 4.12
CA PRO A 193 4.32 1.54 4.77
C PRO A 193 4.14 1.69 6.28
N ASN A 194 3.18 0.93 6.84
CA ASN A 194 3.07 0.69 8.28
C ASN A 194 2.87 -0.80 8.51
N ILE A 195 3.64 -1.40 9.41
CA ILE A 195 3.41 -2.79 9.84
C ILE A 195 2.21 -2.81 10.78
N TRP A 196 1.32 -3.77 10.60
CA TRP A 196 0.21 -4.03 11.50
C TRP A 196 0.24 -5.46 12.03
N ILE A 197 -0.19 -5.62 13.28
CA ILE A 197 -0.38 -6.92 13.94
C ILE A 197 -1.81 -6.93 14.49
N ILE A 198 -2.66 -7.82 13.97
CA ILE A 198 -4.08 -7.90 14.31
C ILE A 198 -4.49 -9.37 14.39
N SER A 199 -5.06 -9.79 15.51
CA SER A 199 -5.58 -11.15 15.70
C SER A 199 -4.58 -12.25 15.33
N GLY A 200 -3.32 -12.08 15.70
CA GLY A 200 -2.23 -13.04 15.45
C GLY A 200 -1.71 -13.05 14.01
N LYS A 201 -2.22 -12.20 13.13
CA LYS A 201 -1.70 -11.98 11.77
C LYS A 201 -0.84 -10.73 11.71
N ILE A 202 0.10 -10.71 10.78
CA ILE A 202 0.96 -9.57 10.50
C ILE A 202 0.90 -9.20 9.01
N GLY A 203 1.11 -7.94 8.69
CA GLY A 203 1.21 -7.48 7.31
C GLY A 203 1.62 -6.02 7.22
N VAL A 204 1.66 -5.51 6.01
CA VAL A 204 1.96 -4.11 5.73
C VAL A 204 0.70 -3.42 5.21
N SER A 205 0.37 -2.28 5.78
CA SER A 205 -0.64 -1.37 5.23
C SER A 205 0.05 -0.19 4.56
N TRP A 206 -0.45 0.15 3.41
CA TRP A 206 0.11 1.18 2.55
C TRP A 206 -0.77 2.41 2.58
N ASN A 207 -0.23 3.53 3.04
CA ASN A 207 -0.96 4.78 3.05
C ASN A 207 -0.58 5.56 1.80
N LEU A 208 -1.58 6.04 1.08
CA LEU A 208 -1.37 6.93 -0.05
C LEU A 208 -0.88 8.28 0.47
N TRP A 209 0.33 8.70 0.04
CA TRP A 209 0.91 10.00 0.36
C TRP A 209 0.69 10.99 -0.75
N GLN A 210 0.83 10.52 -2.00
CA GLN A 210 0.64 11.34 -3.19
C GLN A 210 0.21 10.49 -4.37
N VAL A 211 -0.66 11.02 -5.21
CA VAL A 211 -1.05 10.42 -6.48
C VAL A 211 -0.97 11.43 -7.60
N LYS A 212 -0.37 11.02 -8.71
CA LYS A 212 -0.48 11.68 -10.01
C LYS A 212 -1.37 10.80 -10.89
N TYR A 213 -2.40 11.41 -11.48
CA TYR A 213 -3.48 10.75 -12.18
C TYR A 213 -3.49 11.10 -13.67
N TRP A 214 -3.75 10.10 -14.51
CA TRP A 214 -4.05 10.23 -15.93
C TRP A 214 -5.39 9.60 -16.20
N GLU A 215 -6.25 10.31 -16.92
CA GLU A 215 -7.54 9.74 -17.32
C GLU A 215 -7.36 8.45 -18.13
N PRO A 216 -8.38 7.56 -18.11
CA PRO A 216 -8.36 6.37 -18.96
C PRO A 216 -8.21 6.76 -20.44
N GLU A 217 -7.36 6.05 -21.17
CA GLU A 217 -7.26 6.21 -22.63
C GLU A 217 -8.53 5.65 -23.27
N GLY A 218 -9.26 6.47 -24.02
CA GLY A 218 -10.52 6.11 -24.65
C GLY A 218 -11.73 6.47 -23.77
N GLY A 219 -12.32 7.62 -24.07
CA GLY A 219 -13.46 8.15 -23.34
C GLY A 219 -14.63 7.19 -23.24
N VAL A 220 -15.31 7.28 -22.09
CA VAL A 220 -16.58 6.63 -21.76
C VAL A 220 -16.52 5.10 -21.74
N VAL A 221 -16.20 4.56 -20.60
CA VAL A 221 -16.72 3.23 -20.23
C VAL A 221 -18.15 3.47 -19.70
N ILE A 222 -19.10 3.10 -20.48
CA ILE A 222 -20.53 3.01 -20.12
C ILE A 222 -20.69 1.89 -19.08
#